data_3f1108bd3bea783200856ca6a4d3a5a8
#
_entry.id   3f1108bd3bea783200856ca6a4d3a5a8
#
_cell.length_a   1.000
_cell.length_b   1.000
_cell.length_c   1.000
_cell.angle_alpha   90.00
_cell.angle_beta   90.00
_cell.angle_gamma   90.00
#
_symmetry.space_group_name_H-M   'P 1'
#
loop_
_entity.id
_entity.type
_entity.pdbx_description
1 polymer ?
#
loop_
_entity_poly.entity_id
_entity_poly.type
_entity_poly.pdbx_seq_one_letter_code
_entity_poly.pdbx_strand_id
1 'polypeptide(L)'
;MKKIFTLLTLALACVMQLSAQKLQITNGGEVVDCSTVGVITYTNATQMGKKVSLGSRVDPTITNISDQTITFDAILTPSNPGIFSWCGLDYFCTTVTGKTAKCGIVLAPGESKTMDLHTEVASGRYGTYTATVVFKEGDDKLATVQLKYIYTEDSGINDVKAEGQSVSVQNNTLSYSFSAAAARTINVYSIDGKLAKSLNTNSQQGQLSLNGLQQGVYLYAISQGGQQVATGKALVK
;
A
#
# COMPACT_ATOMS: atom_id res chain seq x y z
N MET A 1 -29.35 23.68 -69.03
CA MET A 1 -28.00 23.18 -68.67
C MET A 1 -27.75 23.56 -67.23
N LYS A 2 -27.94 22.59 -66.32
CA LYS A 2 -27.76 22.80 -64.88
C LYS A 2 -26.34 22.36 -64.51
N LYS A 3 -25.53 23.31 -64.01
CA LYS A 3 -24.18 23.02 -63.49
C LYS A 3 -24.32 22.51 -62.08
N ILE A 4 -23.97 21.25 -61.87
CA ILE A 4 -23.89 20.63 -60.57
C ILE A 4 -22.51 20.97 -60.01
N PHE A 5 -22.48 21.80 -58.94
CA PHE A 5 -21.29 22.03 -58.14
C PHE A 5 -21.17 20.91 -57.12
N THR A 6 -20.22 20.03 -57.35
CA THR A 6 -19.87 19.00 -56.39
C THR A 6 -18.95 19.64 -55.34
N LEU A 7 -19.48 19.91 -54.15
CA LEU A 7 -18.70 20.39 -53.00
C LEU A 7 -17.98 19.18 -52.40
N LEU A 8 -16.68 19.08 -52.69
CA LEU A 8 -15.82 18.09 -52.07
C LEU A 8 -15.44 18.59 -50.66
N THR A 9 -16.19 18.22 -49.64
CA THR A 9 -15.83 18.45 -48.25
C THR A 9 -14.68 17.54 -47.88
N LEU A 10 -13.47 18.07 -47.88
CA LEU A 10 -12.30 17.39 -47.34
C LEU A 10 -12.49 17.35 -45.80
N ALA A 11 -13.01 16.27 -45.28
CA ALA A 11 -13.02 16.00 -43.86
C ALA A 11 -11.56 15.75 -43.44
N LEU A 12 -10.92 16.80 -42.94
CA LEU A 12 -9.64 16.71 -42.23
C LEU A 12 -9.91 15.95 -40.92
N ALA A 13 -9.85 14.63 -40.99
CA ALA A 13 -9.81 13.82 -39.77
C ALA A 13 -8.53 14.20 -39.02
N CYS A 14 -8.67 15.07 -38.03
CA CYS A 14 -7.68 15.19 -36.96
C CYS A 14 -7.65 13.83 -36.28
N VAL A 15 -6.76 12.98 -36.74
CA VAL A 15 -6.34 11.79 -35.97
C VAL A 15 -5.60 12.38 -34.77
N MET A 16 -6.36 12.66 -33.69
CA MET A 16 -5.72 12.77 -32.40
C MET A 16 -5.06 11.43 -32.18
N GLN A 17 -3.77 11.35 -32.35
CA GLN A 17 -2.99 10.23 -31.84
C GLN A 17 -3.16 10.28 -30.31
N LEU A 18 -4.22 9.61 -29.82
CA LEU A 18 -4.17 9.11 -28.46
C LEU A 18 -2.93 8.22 -28.47
N SER A 19 -1.86 8.69 -27.85
CA SER A 19 -0.70 7.86 -27.57
C SER A 19 -1.25 6.65 -26.80
N ALA A 20 -1.41 5.53 -27.48
CA ALA A 20 -1.92 4.32 -26.85
C ALA A 20 -0.96 4.00 -25.71
N GLN A 21 -1.50 3.88 -24.52
CA GLN A 21 -0.70 3.55 -23.34
C GLN A 21 0.05 2.25 -23.62
N LYS A 22 1.38 2.30 -23.63
CA LYS A 22 2.22 1.12 -23.92
C LYS A 22 2.50 0.27 -22.68
N LEU A 23 2.49 0.91 -21.50
CA LEU A 23 2.76 0.26 -20.23
C LEU A 23 1.55 0.29 -19.32
N GLN A 24 1.25 -0.85 -18.70
CA GLN A 24 0.33 -0.96 -17.59
C GLN A 24 1.10 -1.28 -16.32
N ILE A 25 0.78 -0.57 -15.23
CA ILE A 25 1.33 -0.84 -13.91
C ILE A 25 0.21 -1.39 -13.06
N THR A 26 0.45 -2.53 -12.41
CA THR A 26 -0.50 -3.14 -11.47
C THR A 26 0.14 -3.28 -10.09
N ASN A 27 -0.67 -3.22 -9.04
CA ASN A 27 -0.26 -3.49 -7.67
C ASN A 27 -1.32 -4.33 -6.98
N GLY A 28 -0.95 -5.53 -6.51
CA GLY A 28 -1.92 -6.45 -5.93
C GLY A 28 -3.03 -6.90 -6.90
N GLY A 29 -2.77 -6.90 -8.21
CA GLY A 29 -3.73 -7.24 -9.26
C GLY A 29 -4.60 -6.07 -9.73
N GLU A 30 -4.54 -4.91 -9.08
CA GLU A 30 -5.28 -3.71 -9.49
C GLU A 30 -4.43 -2.80 -10.37
N VAL A 31 -5.05 -2.21 -11.38
CA VAL A 31 -4.38 -1.26 -12.29
C VAL A 31 -4.17 0.07 -11.57
N VAL A 32 -2.94 0.55 -11.61
CA VAL A 32 -2.57 1.88 -11.10
C VAL A 32 -2.80 2.91 -12.20
N ASP A 33 -3.64 3.91 -11.94
CA ASP A 33 -3.86 5.01 -12.88
C ASP A 33 -2.59 5.88 -12.96
N CYS A 34 -1.92 5.82 -14.09
CA CYS A 34 -0.72 6.60 -14.42
C CYS A 34 -1.00 7.70 -15.47
N SER A 35 -2.25 8.09 -15.67
CA SER A 35 -2.61 9.23 -16.56
C SER A 35 -1.89 10.53 -16.14
N THR A 36 -1.60 10.66 -14.85
CA THR A 36 -0.68 11.65 -14.28
C THR A 36 0.47 10.94 -13.56
N VAL A 37 0.47 10.94 -12.24
CA VAL A 37 1.41 10.20 -11.41
C VAL A 37 0.62 9.16 -10.62
N GLY A 38 0.82 7.89 -10.94
CA GLY A 38 0.26 6.80 -10.16
C GLY A 38 0.87 6.78 -8.76
N VAL A 39 0.07 6.56 -7.71
CA VAL A 39 0.58 6.51 -6.32
C VAL A 39 0.27 5.17 -5.70
N ILE A 40 1.31 4.50 -5.24
CA ILE A 40 1.20 3.24 -4.47
C ILE A 40 1.68 3.52 -3.06
N THR A 41 0.83 3.25 -2.06
CA THR A 41 1.14 3.53 -0.66
C THR A 41 1.29 2.24 0.13
N TYR A 42 2.39 2.12 0.85
CA TYR A 42 2.68 1.05 1.79
C TYR A 42 2.74 1.61 3.20
N THR A 43 2.10 0.92 4.13
CA THR A 43 2.15 1.26 5.56
C THR A 43 2.76 0.10 6.33
N ASN A 44 3.65 0.44 7.26
CA ASN A 44 4.20 -0.51 8.21
C ASN A 44 4.15 0.09 9.61
N ALA A 45 3.62 -0.65 10.54
CA ALA A 45 3.51 -0.27 11.93
C ALA A 45 4.63 -0.83 12.80
N THR A 46 5.38 -1.84 12.34
CA THR A 46 6.28 -2.60 13.23
C THR A 46 7.74 -2.33 12.93
N GLN A 47 8.45 -1.85 13.95
CA GLN A 47 9.89 -1.69 13.92
C GLN A 47 10.51 -2.21 15.23
N MET A 48 11.20 -3.31 15.16
CA MET A 48 11.72 -4.06 16.31
C MET A 48 13.19 -3.76 16.61
N GLY A 49 13.60 -2.49 16.68
CA GLY A 49 14.96 -2.13 17.02
C GLY A 49 16.04 -2.46 16.00
N LYS A 50 15.63 -2.85 14.76
CA LYS A 50 16.50 -3.25 13.66
C LYS A 50 16.15 -2.47 12.40
N LYS A 51 16.99 -2.54 11.38
CA LYS A 51 16.58 -2.16 10.03
C LYS A 51 15.40 -3.03 9.63
N VAL A 52 14.34 -2.41 9.14
CA VAL A 52 13.14 -3.11 8.70
C VAL A 52 12.82 -2.73 7.26
N SER A 53 12.44 -3.74 6.50
CA SER A 53 11.79 -3.55 5.22
C SER A 53 10.28 -3.74 5.40
N LEU A 54 9.49 -3.25 4.47
CA LEU A 54 8.05 -3.51 4.47
C LEU A 54 7.79 -4.95 4.05
N GLY A 55 7.74 -5.87 5.02
CA GLY A 55 7.73 -7.31 4.80
C GLY A 55 6.48 -7.86 4.10
N SER A 56 5.37 -7.14 4.13
CA SER A 56 4.09 -7.58 3.54
C SER A 56 3.67 -6.76 2.32
N ARG A 57 4.59 -6.02 1.70
CA ARG A 57 4.25 -5.28 0.50
C ARG A 57 4.02 -6.23 -0.69
N VAL A 58 3.17 -5.80 -1.59
CA VAL A 58 3.04 -6.40 -2.91
C VAL A 58 3.82 -5.53 -3.89
N ASP A 59 4.78 -6.14 -4.60
CA ASP A 59 5.58 -5.40 -5.55
C ASP A 59 4.78 -5.10 -6.82
N PRO A 60 4.88 -3.87 -7.34
CA PRO A 60 4.20 -3.52 -8.59
C PRO A 60 4.74 -4.34 -9.76
N THR A 61 3.85 -4.67 -10.68
CA THR A 61 4.20 -5.33 -11.93
C THR A 61 4.02 -4.37 -13.10
N ILE A 62 4.99 -4.30 -13.98
CA ILE A 62 4.96 -3.48 -15.19
C ILE A 62 4.78 -4.41 -16.37
N THR A 63 3.74 -4.19 -17.16
CA THR A 63 3.37 -5.01 -18.33
C THR A 63 3.41 -4.19 -19.60
N ASN A 64 4.02 -4.71 -20.65
CA ASN A 64 3.89 -4.17 -21.99
C ASN A 64 2.51 -4.56 -22.56
N ILE A 65 1.62 -3.60 -22.68
CA ILE A 65 0.26 -3.81 -23.25
C ILE A 65 0.15 -3.43 -24.72
N SER A 66 1.27 -3.08 -25.37
CA SER A 66 1.31 -2.83 -26.80
C SER A 66 1.57 -4.11 -27.59
N ASP A 67 1.43 -4.04 -28.92
CA ASP A 67 1.69 -5.13 -29.86
C ASP A 67 3.15 -5.20 -30.34
N GLN A 68 4.02 -4.31 -29.86
CA GLN A 68 5.43 -4.21 -30.21
C GLN A 68 6.32 -4.45 -29.00
N THR A 69 7.51 -4.99 -29.25
CA THR A 69 8.57 -4.99 -28.22
C THR A 69 8.98 -3.55 -27.93
N ILE A 70 8.96 -3.15 -26.68
CA ILE A 70 9.37 -1.82 -26.23
C ILE A 70 10.69 -1.89 -25.46
N THR A 71 11.52 -0.89 -25.68
CA THR A 71 12.79 -0.69 -24.94
C THR A 71 12.73 0.67 -24.26
N PHE A 72 12.83 0.70 -22.96
CA PHE A 72 12.67 1.92 -22.19
C PHE A 72 13.56 1.95 -20.97
N ASP A 73 13.72 3.13 -20.38
CA ASP A 73 14.44 3.35 -19.15
C ASP A 73 13.46 3.50 -17.98
N ALA A 74 13.74 2.86 -16.86
CA ALA A 74 13.18 3.20 -15.57
C ALA A 74 14.19 4.08 -14.81
N ILE A 75 13.75 5.27 -14.42
CA ILE A 75 14.56 6.26 -13.73
C ILE A 75 13.96 6.50 -12.35
N LEU A 76 14.64 6.03 -11.33
CA LEU A 76 14.22 6.15 -9.94
C LEU A 76 14.85 7.38 -9.30
N THR A 77 14.04 8.16 -8.61
CA THR A 77 14.44 9.31 -7.78
C THR A 77 13.92 9.11 -6.36
N PRO A 78 14.79 8.75 -5.40
CA PRO A 78 14.40 8.61 -4.00
C PRO A 78 14.32 9.94 -3.28
N SER A 79 13.40 10.10 -2.32
CA SER A 79 13.37 11.27 -1.44
C SER A 79 14.59 11.31 -0.50
N ASN A 80 15.08 10.15 -0.10
CA ASN A 80 16.22 9.97 0.80
C ASN A 80 17.19 8.93 0.21
N PRO A 81 18.29 9.34 -0.42
CA PRO A 81 19.35 8.42 -0.85
C PRO A 81 19.88 7.58 0.31
N GLY A 82 20.21 6.32 0.03
CA GLY A 82 20.75 5.37 1.01
C GLY A 82 19.70 4.60 1.83
N ILE A 83 18.41 4.90 1.67
CA ILE A 83 17.31 4.20 2.35
C ILE A 83 16.65 3.16 1.42
N PHE A 84 16.63 3.42 0.13
CA PHE A 84 15.96 2.56 -0.85
C PHE A 84 16.91 1.52 -1.42
N SER A 85 16.46 0.28 -1.43
CA SER A 85 17.09 -0.82 -2.18
C SER A 85 16.23 -1.15 -3.38
N TRP A 86 16.82 -1.11 -4.58
CA TRP A 86 16.14 -1.41 -5.83
C TRP A 86 16.60 -2.76 -6.36
N CYS A 87 15.64 -3.64 -6.55
CA CYS A 87 15.78 -4.96 -7.14
C CYS A 87 14.72 -5.11 -8.25
N GLY A 88 14.81 -6.14 -9.04
CA GLY A 88 13.86 -6.36 -10.13
C GLY A 88 14.05 -5.43 -11.33
N LEU A 89 13.19 -5.52 -12.34
CA LEU A 89 13.32 -4.82 -13.62
C LEU A 89 14.73 -4.97 -14.26
N ASP A 90 15.34 -6.16 -14.13
CA ASP A 90 16.73 -6.44 -14.56
C ASP A 90 17.83 -5.60 -13.85
N TYR A 91 17.47 -4.89 -12.79
CA TYR A 91 18.42 -4.16 -11.96
C TYR A 91 19.02 -5.06 -10.87
N PHE A 92 20.32 -4.92 -10.63
CA PHE A 92 20.95 -5.62 -9.52
C PHE A 92 20.46 -5.07 -8.19
N CYS A 93 20.12 -5.97 -7.26
CA CYS A 93 19.65 -5.62 -5.94
C CYS A 93 20.71 -4.82 -5.18
N THR A 94 20.55 -3.51 -5.09
CA THR A 94 21.51 -2.61 -4.46
C THR A 94 20.81 -1.40 -3.82
N THR A 95 21.47 -0.85 -2.80
CA THR A 95 21.02 0.39 -2.18
C THR A 95 21.29 1.58 -3.10
N VAL A 96 20.28 2.39 -3.34
CA VAL A 96 20.36 3.61 -4.16
C VAL A 96 20.96 4.72 -3.33
N THR A 97 22.25 4.99 -3.51
CA THR A 97 23.00 6.04 -2.77
C THR A 97 23.05 7.38 -3.50
N GLY A 98 22.76 7.38 -4.80
CA GLY A 98 22.73 8.59 -5.64
C GLY A 98 21.38 9.30 -5.61
N LYS A 99 21.35 10.47 -6.25
CA LYS A 99 20.08 11.22 -6.44
C LYS A 99 19.11 10.50 -7.37
N THR A 100 19.63 9.70 -8.30
CA THR A 100 18.85 8.89 -9.23
C THR A 100 19.55 7.56 -9.47
N ALA A 101 18.77 6.54 -9.81
CA ALA A 101 19.25 5.29 -10.36
C ALA A 101 18.50 5.02 -11.68
N LYS A 102 19.13 4.33 -12.62
CA LYS A 102 18.57 4.08 -13.94
C LYS A 102 18.77 2.61 -14.34
N CYS A 103 17.76 2.01 -14.93
CA CYS A 103 17.78 0.66 -15.47
C CYS A 103 17.13 0.66 -16.86
N GLY A 104 17.82 0.10 -17.87
CA GLY A 104 17.25 -0.16 -19.18
C GLY A 104 16.46 -1.47 -19.19
N ILE A 105 15.28 -1.47 -19.80
CA ILE A 105 14.35 -2.60 -19.78
C ILE A 105 13.87 -2.88 -21.20
N VAL A 106 13.75 -4.16 -21.53
CA VAL A 106 13.12 -4.63 -22.75
C VAL A 106 11.95 -5.52 -22.37
N LEU A 107 10.75 -5.26 -22.93
CA LEU A 107 9.55 -6.09 -22.77
C LEU A 107 8.96 -6.43 -24.11
N ALA A 108 8.80 -7.73 -24.38
CA ALA A 108 7.99 -8.21 -25.49
C ALA A 108 6.50 -7.91 -25.27
N PRO A 109 5.64 -7.99 -26.30
CA PRO A 109 4.20 -7.85 -26.13
C PRO A 109 3.65 -8.81 -25.07
N GLY A 110 2.89 -8.29 -24.09
CA GLY A 110 2.34 -9.06 -22.97
C GLY A 110 3.33 -9.46 -21.90
N GLU A 111 4.62 -9.20 -22.07
CA GLU A 111 5.62 -9.50 -21.04
C GLU A 111 5.48 -8.57 -19.85
N SER A 112 5.73 -9.13 -18.66
CA SER A 112 5.66 -8.41 -17.40
C SER A 112 6.93 -8.60 -16.59
N LYS A 113 7.35 -7.55 -15.86
CA LYS A 113 8.43 -7.61 -14.88
C LYS A 113 8.00 -6.97 -13.57
N THR A 114 8.46 -7.54 -12.48
CA THR A 114 8.19 -7.02 -11.14
C THR A 114 9.21 -5.94 -10.78
N MET A 115 8.73 -4.85 -10.20
CA MET A 115 9.55 -3.78 -9.66
C MET A 115 9.68 -3.96 -8.14
N ASP A 116 10.71 -4.68 -7.70
CA ASP A 116 11.02 -4.79 -6.28
C ASP A 116 11.80 -3.56 -5.84
N LEU A 117 11.09 -2.63 -5.21
CA LEU A 117 11.68 -1.47 -4.56
C LEU A 117 11.26 -1.46 -3.09
N HIS A 118 12.21 -1.58 -2.20
CA HIS A 118 11.96 -1.58 -0.77
C HIS A 118 12.82 -0.59 -0.01
N THR A 119 12.40 -0.28 1.21
CA THR A 119 13.13 0.62 2.09
C THR A 119 13.63 -0.14 3.31
N GLU A 120 14.81 0.24 3.79
CA GLU A 120 15.34 -0.17 5.06
C GLU A 120 15.49 1.06 5.96
N VAL A 121 14.61 1.20 6.92
CA VAL A 121 14.62 2.32 7.86
C VAL A 121 15.02 1.83 9.24
N ALA A 122 15.95 2.51 9.88
CA ALA A 122 16.33 2.18 11.25
C ALA A 122 15.16 2.39 12.21
N SER A 123 15.10 1.58 13.26
CA SER A 123 14.09 1.71 14.31
C SER A 123 14.06 3.15 14.88
N GLY A 124 12.85 3.63 15.17
CA GLY A 124 12.62 4.99 15.65
C GLY A 124 12.71 6.08 14.57
N ARG A 125 12.96 5.72 13.32
CA ARG A 125 12.93 6.62 12.18
C ARG A 125 11.56 6.59 11.50
N TYR A 126 10.59 7.17 12.15
CA TYR A 126 9.22 7.25 11.62
C TYR A 126 9.09 8.37 10.60
N GLY A 127 8.10 8.25 9.72
CA GLY A 127 7.85 9.25 8.72
C GLY A 127 7.43 8.66 7.36
N THR A 128 7.37 9.52 6.37
CA THR A 128 7.04 9.14 5.00
C THR A 128 8.27 9.27 4.12
N TYR A 129 8.57 8.20 3.43
CA TYR A 129 9.65 8.12 2.45
C TYR A 129 9.05 7.83 1.08
N THR A 130 9.49 8.56 0.07
CA THR A 130 8.94 8.38 -1.29
C THR A 130 10.05 8.08 -2.28
N ALA A 131 9.69 7.30 -3.30
CA ALA A 131 10.52 7.12 -4.48
C ALA A 131 9.65 7.27 -5.73
N THR A 132 10.09 8.08 -6.67
CA THR A 132 9.40 8.27 -7.95
C THR A 132 10.15 7.52 -9.03
N VAL A 133 9.45 6.69 -9.79
CA VAL A 133 9.97 6.00 -10.96
C VAL A 133 9.29 6.56 -12.20
N VAL A 134 10.10 7.06 -13.13
CA VAL A 134 9.66 7.53 -14.44
C VAL A 134 10.11 6.51 -15.48
N PHE A 135 9.18 6.00 -16.26
CA PHE A 135 9.43 5.12 -17.38
C PHE A 135 9.47 5.94 -18.67
N LYS A 136 10.58 5.85 -19.44
CA LYS A 136 10.81 6.65 -20.63
C LYS A 136 11.32 5.80 -21.80
N GLU A 137 10.72 6.00 -22.98
CA GLU A 137 11.23 5.51 -24.25
C GLU A 137 11.83 6.70 -25.00
N GLY A 138 13.16 6.81 -24.98
CA GLY A 138 13.81 8.03 -25.45
C GLY A 138 13.41 9.25 -24.61
N ASP A 139 12.83 10.26 -25.26
CA ASP A 139 12.31 11.44 -24.60
C ASP A 139 10.83 11.30 -24.17
N ASP A 140 10.14 10.31 -24.70
CA ASP A 140 8.72 10.09 -24.41
C ASP A 140 8.54 9.45 -23.03
N LYS A 141 7.71 10.07 -22.22
CA LYS A 141 7.30 9.54 -20.93
C LYS A 141 6.14 8.57 -21.09
N LEU A 142 6.40 7.29 -20.77
CA LEU A 142 5.40 6.22 -20.86
C LEU A 142 4.49 6.18 -19.63
N ALA A 143 5.07 6.33 -18.44
CA ALA A 143 4.36 6.34 -17.17
C ALA A 143 5.21 6.97 -16.07
N THR A 144 4.56 7.38 -14.99
CA THR A 144 5.23 7.77 -13.74
C THR A 144 4.48 7.14 -12.57
N VAL A 145 5.21 6.52 -11.66
CA VAL A 145 4.68 5.98 -10.42
C VAL A 145 5.47 6.50 -9.23
N GLN A 146 4.77 6.90 -8.17
CA GLN A 146 5.35 7.23 -6.88
C GLN A 146 5.02 6.13 -5.88
N LEU A 147 6.04 5.54 -5.29
CA LEU A 147 5.90 4.63 -4.17
C LEU A 147 6.09 5.43 -2.88
N LYS A 148 5.12 5.30 -1.99
CA LYS A 148 5.06 6.01 -0.73
C LYS A 148 5.09 5.00 0.42
N TYR A 149 6.13 5.06 1.23
CA TYR A 149 6.34 4.19 2.39
C TYR A 149 6.11 4.99 3.66
N ILE A 150 5.13 4.59 4.45
CA ILE A 150 4.75 5.27 5.68
C ILE A 150 5.13 4.38 6.86
N TYR A 151 6.11 4.84 7.64
CA TYR A 151 6.51 4.21 8.88
C TYR A 151 5.89 4.98 10.03
N THR A 152 5.06 4.29 10.79
CA THR A 152 4.46 4.83 12.00
C THR A 152 5.12 4.23 13.22
N GLU A 153 5.07 4.95 14.32
CA GLU A 153 5.45 4.39 15.60
C GLU A 153 4.59 3.18 15.91
N ASP A 154 5.25 2.05 16.20
CA ASP A 154 4.53 0.91 16.73
C ASP A 154 4.11 1.26 18.15
N SER A 155 2.82 1.31 18.36
CA SER A 155 2.27 1.56 19.70
C SER A 155 2.48 0.39 20.67
N GLY A 156 3.31 -0.58 20.31
CA GLY A 156 3.69 -1.72 21.15
C GLY A 156 2.60 -2.79 21.30
N ILE A 157 1.50 -2.66 20.57
CA ILE A 157 0.45 -3.66 20.52
C ILE A 157 0.22 -3.98 19.05
N ASN A 158 0.78 -5.10 18.62
CA ASN A 158 0.42 -5.68 17.34
C ASN A 158 -1.07 -6.00 17.40
N ASP A 159 -1.85 -5.36 16.54
CA ASP A 159 -3.21 -5.81 16.30
C ASP A 159 -3.13 -7.22 15.75
N VAL A 160 -3.31 -8.22 16.60
CA VAL A 160 -3.49 -9.59 16.14
C VAL A 160 -4.86 -9.63 15.48
N LYS A 161 -4.87 -9.39 14.16
CA LYS A 161 -6.08 -9.56 13.34
C LYS A 161 -5.95 -10.89 12.64
N ALA A 162 -6.68 -11.89 13.10
CA ALA A 162 -6.93 -13.07 12.27
C ALA A 162 -7.83 -12.68 11.09
N GLU A 163 -7.62 -13.27 9.92
CA GLU A 163 -8.43 -13.01 8.73
C GLU A 163 -9.93 -13.11 9.05
N GLY A 164 -10.71 -12.15 8.56
CA GLY A 164 -12.16 -12.10 8.77
C GLY A 164 -12.59 -11.53 10.12
N GLN A 165 -11.71 -10.83 10.85
CA GLN A 165 -12.06 -10.19 12.13
C GLN A 165 -11.95 -8.67 12.04
N SER A 166 -12.90 -7.99 12.67
CA SER A 166 -12.82 -6.54 12.89
C SER A 166 -13.06 -6.21 14.34
N VAL A 167 -12.20 -5.36 14.91
CA VAL A 167 -12.41 -4.76 16.23
C VAL A 167 -12.16 -3.27 16.08
N SER A 168 -13.08 -2.45 16.58
CA SER A 168 -12.97 -1.00 16.56
C SER A 168 -13.43 -0.41 17.88
N VAL A 169 -12.88 0.75 18.23
CA VAL A 169 -13.29 1.49 19.42
C VAL A 169 -13.69 2.89 18.98
N GLN A 170 -14.96 3.23 19.19
CA GLN A 170 -15.53 4.53 18.88
C GLN A 170 -16.54 4.92 19.98
N ASN A 171 -16.55 6.19 20.37
CA ASN A 171 -17.51 6.73 21.34
C ASN A 171 -17.62 5.88 22.62
N ASN A 172 -16.48 5.54 23.22
CA ASN A 172 -16.38 4.69 24.41
C ASN A 172 -17.08 3.32 24.24
N THR A 173 -17.11 2.79 23.03
CA THR A 173 -17.68 1.48 22.72
C THR A 173 -16.67 0.66 21.91
N LEU A 174 -16.32 -0.53 22.41
CA LEU A 174 -15.57 -1.52 21.67
C LEU A 174 -16.56 -2.40 20.91
N SER A 175 -16.53 -2.34 19.58
CA SER A 175 -17.33 -3.18 18.67
C SER A 175 -16.45 -4.27 18.09
N TYR A 176 -16.97 -5.49 17.98
CA TYR A 176 -16.26 -6.63 17.42
C TYR A 176 -17.13 -7.41 16.43
N SER A 177 -16.49 -7.96 15.41
CA SER A 177 -17.07 -8.92 14.46
C SER A 177 -16.03 -9.96 14.12
N PHE A 178 -16.39 -11.24 14.15
CA PHE A 178 -15.56 -12.41 13.89
C PHE A 178 -16.15 -13.23 12.76
N SER A 179 -15.32 -14.05 12.12
CA SER A 179 -15.76 -14.93 11.02
C SER A 179 -16.78 -15.99 11.46
N ALA A 180 -16.79 -16.40 12.74
CA ALA A 180 -17.72 -17.38 13.29
C ALA A 180 -18.03 -17.09 14.75
N ALA A 181 -19.15 -17.63 15.23
CA ALA A 181 -19.49 -17.65 16.64
C ALA A 181 -18.56 -18.63 17.41
N ALA A 182 -18.03 -18.18 18.54
CA ALA A 182 -17.19 -19.00 19.42
C ALA A 182 -17.13 -18.39 20.82
N ALA A 183 -16.81 -19.21 21.83
CA ALA A 183 -16.57 -18.74 23.18
C ALA A 183 -15.32 -17.85 23.23
N ARG A 184 -15.50 -16.58 23.62
CA ARG A 184 -14.43 -15.59 23.72
C ARG A 184 -14.54 -14.80 25.01
N THR A 185 -13.38 -14.39 25.50
CA THR A 185 -13.27 -13.44 26.60
C THR A 185 -12.65 -12.15 26.08
N ILE A 186 -13.29 -11.02 26.27
CA ILE A 186 -12.82 -9.69 25.95
C ILE A 186 -12.45 -9.00 27.25
N ASN A 187 -11.17 -8.75 27.48
CA ASN A 187 -10.65 -8.06 28.64
C ASN A 187 -10.12 -6.67 28.23
N VAL A 188 -10.41 -5.69 29.06
CA VAL A 188 -9.92 -4.31 28.93
C VAL A 188 -9.12 -3.97 30.16
N TYR A 189 -7.88 -3.55 29.96
CA TYR A 189 -6.93 -3.24 31.02
C TYR A 189 -6.53 -1.77 31.00
N SER A 190 -6.30 -1.19 32.14
CA SER A 190 -5.61 0.09 32.26
C SER A 190 -4.12 -0.07 31.89
N ILE A 191 -3.43 1.04 31.63
CA ILE A 191 -2.02 1.03 31.21
C ILE A 191 -1.08 0.42 32.26
N ASP A 192 -1.49 0.38 33.53
CA ASP A 192 -0.77 -0.29 34.64
C ASP A 192 -1.10 -1.78 34.75
N GLY A 193 -1.84 -2.36 33.76
CA GLY A 193 -2.14 -3.77 33.66
C GLY A 193 -3.33 -4.25 34.49
N LYS A 194 -4.05 -3.37 35.19
CA LYS A 194 -5.23 -3.76 35.97
C LYS A 194 -6.43 -4.00 35.06
N LEU A 195 -7.16 -5.09 35.31
CA LEU A 195 -8.39 -5.38 34.61
C LEU A 195 -9.46 -4.33 34.96
N ALA A 196 -9.91 -3.59 33.93
CA ALA A 196 -10.91 -2.54 34.06
C ALA A 196 -12.30 -3.01 33.68
N LYS A 197 -12.42 -3.83 32.61
CA LYS A 197 -13.68 -4.49 32.19
C LYS A 197 -13.42 -5.85 31.59
N SER A 198 -14.42 -6.74 31.66
CA SER A 198 -14.40 -8.05 31.04
C SER A 198 -15.78 -8.38 30.49
N LEU A 199 -15.81 -9.08 29.35
CA LEU A 199 -17.02 -9.62 28.71
C LEU A 199 -16.72 -11.03 28.20
N ASN A 200 -17.52 -12.01 28.65
CA ASN A 200 -17.56 -13.33 28.04
C ASN A 200 -18.70 -13.37 27.01
N THR A 201 -18.43 -13.84 25.82
CA THR A 201 -19.41 -13.88 24.74
C THR A 201 -19.20 -15.11 23.85
N ASN A 202 -20.30 -15.62 23.29
CA ASN A 202 -20.31 -16.66 22.25
C ASN A 202 -20.73 -16.04 20.89
N SER A 203 -21.05 -14.75 20.87
CA SER A 203 -21.57 -14.09 19.67
C SER A 203 -20.49 -13.82 18.63
N GLN A 204 -20.87 -13.97 17.37
CA GLN A 204 -20.02 -13.61 16.24
C GLN A 204 -19.73 -12.12 16.22
N GLN A 205 -20.69 -11.28 16.61
CA GLN A 205 -20.54 -9.82 16.66
C GLN A 205 -21.19 -9.27 17.92
N GLY A 206 -20.72 -8.10 18.37
CA GLY A 206 -21.27 -7.45 19.54
C GLY A 206 -20.49 -6.21 19.94
N GLN A 207 -20.82 -5.70 21.11
CA GLN A 207 -20.26 -4.47 21.65
C GLN A 207 -19.99 -4.61 23.15
N LEU A 208 -18.92 -3.96 23.60
CA LEU A 208 -18.61 -3.75 25.00
C LEU A 208 -18.54 -2.23 25.27
N SER A 209 -19.46 -1.72 26.10
CA SER A 209 -19.42 -0.32 26.51
C SER A 209 -18.27 -0.09 27.48
N LEU A 210 -17.47 0.95 27.21
CA LEU A 210 -16.38 1.43 28.05
C LEU A 210 -16.83 2.62 28.93
N ASN A 211 -18.10 3.00 28.87
CA ASN A 211 -18.66 4.04 29.72
C ASN A 211 -18.44 3.71 31.21
N GLY A 212 -18.17 4.72 32.01
CA GLY A 212 -17.87 4.57 33.43
C GLY A 212 -16.39 4.27 33.73
N LEU A 213 -15.56 4.05 32.72
CA LEU A 213 -14.11 4.09 32.88
C LEU A 213 -13.63 5.56 32.93
N GLN A 214 -12.54 5.81 33.64
CA GLN A 214 -11.88 7.12 33.63
C GLN A 214 -11.34 7.44 32.24
N GLN A 215 -11.31 8.71 31.87
CA GLN A 215 -10.70 9.15 30.63
C GLN A 215 -9.23 8.72 30.58
N GLY A 216 -8.84 8.13 29.47
CA GLY A 216 -7.48 7.63 29.29
C GLY A 216 -7.32 6.55 28.25
N VAL A 217 -6.12 6.02 28.15
CA VAL A 217 -5.78 4.91 27.26
C VAL A 217 -5.92 3.59 28.01
N TYR A 218 -6.61 2.66 27.38
CA TYR A 218 -6.78 1.28 27.82
C TYR A 218 -6.28 0.32 26.76
N LEU A 219 -5.96 -0.91 27.16
CA LEU A 219 -5.55 -1.99 26.30
C LEU A 219 -6.67 -3.04 26.32
N TYR A 220 -7.05 -3.56 25.16
CA TYR A 220 -7.96 -4.71 25.12
C TYR A 220 -7.25 -5.95 24.61
N ALA A 221 -7.64 -7.10 25.11
CA ALA A 221 -7.22 -8.41 24.63
C ALA A 221 -8.47 -9.30 24.50
N ILE A 222 -8.60 -9.92 23.35
CA ILE A 222 -9.67 -10.90 23.08
C ILE A 222 -9.03 -12.27 22.95
N SER A 223 -9.50 -13.22 23.74
CA SER A 223 -9.01 -14.59 23.74
C SER A 223 -10.11 -15.58 23.34
N GLN A 224 -9.70 -16.64 22.65
CA GLN A 224 -10.53 -17.78 22.27
C GLN A 224 -9.74 -19.08 22.57
N GLY A 225 -10.33 -19.97 23.34
CA GLY A 225 -9.63 -21.22 23.71
C GLY A 225 -8.29 -21.01 24.44
N GLY A 226 -8.13 -19.93 25.19
CA GLY A 226 -6.89 -19.57 25.89
C GLY A 226 -5.82 -18.86 25.03
N GLN A 227 -6.05 -18.74 23.73
CA GLN A 227 -5.15 -17.99 22.83
C GLN A 227 -5.66 -16.58 22.55
N GLN A 228 -4.76 -15.60 22.46
CA GLN A 228 -5.13 -14.25 22.03
C GLN A 228 -5.41 -14.23 20.53
N VAL A 229 -6.61 -13.75 20.17
CA VAL A 229 -7.07 -13.63 18.79
C VAL A 229 -7.18 -12.19 18.31
N ALA A 230 -7.25 -11.24 19.22
CA ALA A 230 -7.17 -9.82 18.92
C ALA A 230 -6.68 -9.03 20.13
N THR A 231 -5.92 -7.98 19.89
CA THR A 231 -5.48 -7.00 20.88
C THR A 231 -5.50 -5.60 20.27
N GLY A 232 -5.51 -4.59 21.11
CA GLY A 232 -5.43 -3.22 20.62
C GLY A 232 -5.59 -2.18 21.74
N LYS A 233 -5.70 -0.92 21.33
CA LYS A 233 -5.90 0.23 22.22
C LYS A 233 -7.33 0.74 22.18
N ALA A 234 -7.82 1.20 23.31
CA ALA A 234 -9.07 1.88 23.47
C ALA A 234 -8.84 3.25 24.11
N LEU A 235 -9.22 4.32 23.44
CA LEU A 235 -9.21 5.66 24.01
C LEU A 235 -10.60 5.95 24.59
N VAL A 236 -10.69 6.12 25.91
CA VAL A 236 -11.89 6.58 26.62
C VAL A 236 -11.81 8.10 26.75
N LYS A 237 -12.86 8.79 26.29
CA LYS A 237 -12.96 10.26 26.27
C LYS A 237 -13.99 10.73 27.30
#